data_e473d5fcdda99b09d4e9c38c62304af8
#
_entry.id   e473d5fcdda99b09d4e9c38c62304af8
#
_cell.length_a   1.000
_cell.length_b   1.000
_cell.length_c   1.000
_cell.angle_alpha   90.00
_cell.angle_beta   90.00
_cell.angle_gamma   90.00
#
_symmetry.space_group_name_H-M   'P 1'
#
loop_
_entity.id
_entity.type
_entity.pdbx_description
1 polymer ?
#
loop_
_entity_poly.entity_id
_entity_poly.type
_entity_poly.pdbx_seq_one_letter_code
_entity_poly.pdbx_strand_id
1 'polypeptide(L)'
;MNEELAKLYQEEGASPMKGCMPMLFPMFAFFGVWTAIVKPLTNMFHISADKVNSAIEYLSSIPGISRTFNAQYAQLEVIKLFPSVSDKLTMFSDQEISNILDFNTGFKFLGTDLFAIPANSGFSSMVWIWPVLCAATMILSVHLGTKMGQGTDIPQQGCVKLTPYIMSIPFVLFVFYAPVALGLYYLVSNILSVVQNVIIAKFFSPSMINTKEEAARIALREIEESKVKRI
;
A
#
# COMPACT_ATOMS: atom_id res chain seq x y z
N MET A 1 -19.04 30.27 4.40
CA MET A 1 -17.76 29.52 4.55
C MET A 1 -17.48 28.60 3.38
N ASN A 2 -18.35 27.65 3.01
CA ASN A 2 -18.10 26.75 1.87
C ASN A 2 -18.17 27.46 0.51
N GLU A 3 -19.03 28.45 0.34
CA GLU A 3 -19.13 29.26 -0.90
C GLU A 3 -17.93 30.19 -1.09
N GLU A 4 -17.43 30.77 -0.04
CA GLU A 4 -16.22 31.62 -0.09
C GLU A 4 -14.98 30.79 -0.40
N LEU A 5 -14.88 29.58 0.20
CA LEU A 5 -13.81 28.64 -0.11
C LEU A 5 -13.86 28.19 -1.58
N ALA A 6 -15.06 27.91 -2.11
CA ALA A 6 -15.25 27.54 -3.52
C ALA A 6 -14.87 28.66 -4.48
N LYS A 7 -15.19 29.93 -4.14
CA LYS A 7 -14.79 31.11 -4.92
C LYS A 7 -13.26 31.30 -4.90
N LEU A 8 -12.64 31.12 -3.74
CA LEU A 8 -11.18 31.22 -3.59
C LEU A 8 -10.45 30.17 -4.42
N TYR A 9 -10.96 28.93 -4.46
CA TYR A 9 -10.44 27.90 -5.34
C TYR A 9 -10.61 28.22 -6.82
N GLN A 10 -11.70 28.88 -7.22
CA GLN A 10 -11.93 29.32 -8.60
C GLN A 10 -11.01 30.50 -8.98
N GLU A 11 -10.83 31.47 -8.09
CA GLU A 11 -9.96 32.65 -8.30
C GLU A 11 -8.48 32.26 -8.42
N GLU A 12 -8.03 31.31 -7.58
CA GLU A 12 -6.64 30.81 -7.61
C GLU A 12 -6.42 29.70 -8.67
N GLY A 13 -7.45 29.32 -9.45
CA GLY A 13 -7.36 28.24 -10.45
C GLY A 13 -6.99 26.89 -9.83
N ALA A 14 -7.14 26.76 -8.52
CA ALA A 14 -6.87 25.55 -7.77
C ALA A 14 -8.10 24.63 -7.79
N SER A 15 -7.91 23.36 -7.99
CA SER A 15 -8.97 22.36 -7.88
C SER A 15 -8.67 21.41 -6.73
N PRO A 16 -9.63 21.12 -5.83
CA PRO A 16 -9.44 20.17 -4.76
C PRO A 16 -9.08 18.76 -5.29
N MET A 17 -9.47 18.44 -6.53
CA MET A 17 -9.08 17.19 -7.19
C MET A 17 -7.59 17.14 -7.59
N LYS A 18 -6.95 18.28 -7.86
CA LYS A 18 -5.51 18.30 -8.18
C LYS A 18 -4.66 17.87 -6.98
N GLY A 19 -5.13 18.12 -5.76
CA GLY A 19 -4.45 17.70 -4.53
C GLY A 19 -4.54 16.20 -4.22
N CYS A 20 -5.60 15.50 -4.67
CA CYS A 20 -5.73 14.06 -4.45
C CYS A 20 -5.14 13.19 -5.57
N MET A 21 -4.83 13.77 -6.74
CA MET A 21 -4.31 13.02 -7.89
C MET A 21 -2.99 12.28 -7.60
N PRO A 22 -2.00 12.87 -6.88
CA PRO A 22 -0.80 12.15 -6.48
C PRO A 22 -1.06 10.93 -5.58
N MET A 23 -2.19 10.91 -4.87
CA MET A 23 -2.58 9.80 -3.98
C MET A 23 -3.07 8.57 -4.77
N LEU A 24 -3.52 8.75 -6.02
CA LEU A 24 -3.97 7.63 -6.86
C LEU A 24 -2.80 6.77 -7.36
N PHE A 25 -1.63 7.36 -7.57
CA PHE A 25 -0.47 6.64 -8.10
C PHE A 25 0.00 5.50 -7.17
N PRO A 26 0.19 5.70 -5.86
CA PRO A 26 0.48 4.61 -4.92
C PRO A 26 -0.60 3.53 -4.89
N MET A 27 -1.87 3.88 -5.14
CA MET A 27 -2.98 2.93 -5.19
C MET A 27 -2.84 1.96 -6.36
N PHE A 28 -2.46 2.43 -7.55
CA PHE A 28 -2.20 1.54 -8.70
C PHE A 28 -1.01 0.61 -8.44
N ALA A 29 0.08 1.13 -7.87
CA ALA A 29 1.23 0.32 -7.47
C ALA A 29 0.82 -0.76 -6.45
N PHE A 30 0.00 -0.39 -5.47
CA PHE A 30 -0.54 -1.33 -4.48
C PHE A 30 -1.35 -2.45 -5.14
N PHE A 31 -2.27 -2.14 -6.05
CA PHE A 31 -3.06 -3.16 -6.73
C PHE A 31 -2.20 -4.10 -7.59
N GLY A 32 -1.13 -3.58 -8.22
CA GLY A 32 -0.15 -4.41 -8.91
C GLY A 32 0.53 -5.42 -8.00
N VAL A 33 1.05 -4.95 -6.87
CA VAL A 33 1.69 -5.81 -5.85
C VAL A 33 0.67 -6.77 -5.22
N TRP A 34 -0.52 -6.28 -4.90
CA TRP A 34 -1.61 -7.10 -4.38
C TRP A 34 -1.92 -8.29 -5.30
N THR A 35 -2.14 -8.03 -6.60
CA THR A 35 -2.46 -9.09 -7.55
C THR A 35 -1.31 -10.06 -7.74
N ALA A 36 -0.05 -9.61 -7.71
CA ALA A 36 1.12 -10.48 -7.77
C ALA A 36 1.21 -11.40 -6.55
N ILE A 37 0.98 -10.88 -5.34
CA ILE A 37 1.04 -11.67 -4.11
C ILE A 37 -0.14 -12.63 -3.99
N VAL A 38 -1.36 -12.20 -4.31
CA VAL A 38 -2.59 -12.99 -4.12
C VAL A 38 -2.80 -14.00 -5.25
N LYS A 39 -2.32 -13.71 -6.46
CA LYS A 39 -2.45 -14.57 -7.64
C LYS A 39 -1.08 -14.89 -8.26
N PRO A 40 -0.15 -15.48 -7.51
CA PRO A 40 1.22 -15.69 -7.98
C PRO A 40 1.29 -16.71 -9.13
N LEU A 41 0.46 -17.75 -9.14
CA LEU A 41 0.48 -18.77 -10.18
C LEU A 41 0.19 -18.18 -11.58
N THR A 42 -0.78 -17.26 -11.66
CA THR A 42 -1.12 -16.61 -12.94
C THR A 42 -0.23 -15.42 -13.26
N ASN A 43 0.11 -14.58 -12.27
CA ASN A 43 0.78 -13.30 -12.51
C ASN A 43 2.31 -13.37 -12.45
N MET A 44 2.88 -14.30 -11.66
CA MET A 44 4.33 -14.47 -11.54
C MET A 44 4.83 -15.65 -12.35
N PHE A 45 4.16 -16.81 -12.26
CA PHE A 45 4.56 -18.02 -12.97
C PHE A 45 3.95 -18.14 -14.36
N HIS A 46 3.04 -17.24 -14.74
CA HIS A 46 2.37 -17.22 -16.04
C HIS A 46 1.67 -18.54 -16.39
N ILE A 47 1.20 -19.27 -15.38
CA ILE A 47 0.44 -20.50 -15.57
C ILE A 47 -0.97 -20.14 -16.06
N SER A 48 -1.48 -20.89 -17.02
CA SER A 48 -2.80 -20.62 -17.61
C SER A 48 -3.89 -20.67 -16.55
N ALA A 49 -4.85 -19.75 -16.63
CA ALA A 49 -5.96 -19.66 -15.68
C ALA A 49 -6.77 -20.96 -15.58
N ASP A 50 -6.90 -21.70 -16.69
CA ASP A 50 -7.64 -22.96 -16.71
C ASP A 50 -7.00 -24.04 -15.85
N LYS A 51 -5.65 -24.19 -15.92
CA LYS A 51 -4.90 -25.12 -15.06
C LYS A 51 -5.04 -24.74 -13.60
N VAL A 52 -4.93 -23.44 -13.29
CA VAL A 52 -5.03 -22.94 -11.92
C VAL A 52 -6.43 -23.14 -11.37
N ASN A 53 -7.47 -22.85 -12.13
CA ASN A 53 -8.87 -23.06 -11.74
C ASN A 53 -9.17 -24.55 -11.51
N SER A 54 -8.68 -25.43 -12.37
CA SER A 54 -8.83 -26.89 -12.18
C SER A 54 -8.15 -27.37 -10.90
N ALA A 55 -6.99 -26.82 -10.56
CA ALA A 55 -6.31 -27.14 -9.30
C ALA A 55 -7.09 -26.62 -8.08
N ILE A 56 -7.65 -25.41 -8.15
CA ILE A 56 -8.51 -24.83 -7.11
C ILE A 56 -9.75 -25.68 -6.90
N GLU A 57 -10.43 -26.07 -7.98
CA GLU A 57 -11.62 -26.91 -7.94
C GLU A 57 -11.31 -28.27 -7.33
N TYR A 58 -10.22 -28.92 -7.77
CA TYR A 58 -9.77 -30.19 -7.21
C TYR A 58 -9.53 -30.08 -5.70
N LEU A 59 -8.77 -29.08 -5.22
CA LEU A 59 -8.47 -28.93 -3.80
C LEU A 59 -9.71 -28.61 -2.98
N SER A 60 -10.61 -27.77 -3.49
CA SER A 60 -11.86 -27.41 -2.81
C SER A 60 -12.84 -28.60 -2.71
N SER A 61 -12.71 -29.60 -3.58
CA SER A 61 -13.53 -30.82 -3.55
C SER A 61 -13.08 -31.84 -2.50
N ILE A 62 -11.85 -31.74 -1.97
CA ILE A 62 -11.33 -32.66 -0.98
C ILE A 62 -11.98 -32.39 0.39
N PRO A 63 -12.73 -33.36 1.00
CA PRO A 63 -13.52 -33.12 2.22
C PRO A 63 -12.73 -32.59 3.42
N GLY A 64 -11.45 -32.93 3.53
CA GLY A 64 -10.57 -32.43 4.61
C GLY A 64 -10.05 -31.03 4.40
N ILE A 65 -9.93 -30.58 3.17
CA ILE A 65 -9.37 -29.29 2.75
C ILE A 65 -10.49 -28.25 2.57
N SER A 66 -11.64 -28.65 2.04
CA SER A 66 -12.73 -27.75 1.68
C SER A 66 -13.20 -26.83 2.82
N ARG A 67 -13.12 -27.29 4.07
CA ARG A 67 -13.53 -26.50 5.24
C ARG A 67 -12.55 -25.39 5.62
N THR A 68 -11.28 -25.55 5.30
CA THR A 68 -10.19 -24.61 5.64
C THR A 68 -9.71 -23.82 4.44
N PHE A 69 -10.21 -24.16 3.24
CA PHE A 69 -9.81 -23.54 1.98
C PHE A 69 -10.30 -22.11 1.90
N ASN A 70 -9.35 -21.16 1.80
CA ASN A 70 -9.69 -19.75 1.69
C ASN A 70 -9.80 -19.35 0.20
N ALA A 71 -11.03 -19.24 -0.29
CA ALA A 71 -11.31 -18.88 -1.68
C ALA A 71 -10.74 -17.49 -2.09
N GLN A 72 -10.62 -16.55 -1.14
CA GLN A 72 -10.03 -15.24 -1.39
C GLN A 72 -8.55 -15.33 -1.74
N TYR A 73 -7.85 -16.31 -1.16
CA TYR A 73 -6.42 -16.56 -1.37
C TYR A 73 -6.19 -17.92 -2.02
N ALA A 74 -7.10 -18.32 -2.91
CA ALA A 74 -7.13 -19.66 -3.48
C ALA A 74 -5.78 -20.11 -4.10
N GLN A 75 -5.09 -19.24 -4.83
CA GLN A 75 -3.79 -19.58 -5.42
C GLN A 75 -2.69 -19.77 -4.36
N LEU A 76 -2.73 -19.03 -3.27
CA LEU A 76 -1.81 -19.21 -2.15
C LEU A 76 -2.08 -20.53 -1.43
N GLU A 77 -3.36 -20.91 -1.26
CA GLU A 77 -3.73 -22.20 -0.71
C GLU A 77 -3.29 -23.37 -1.61
N VAL A 78 -3.41 -23.20 -2.95
CA VAL A 78 -2.85 -24.19 -3.91
C VAL A 78 -1.36 -24.37 -3.67
N ILE A 79 -0.58 -23.29 -3.62
CA ILE A 79 0.87 -23.35 -3.41
C ILE A 79 1.21 -23.97 -2.07
N LYS A 80 0.52 -23.59 -1.02
CA LYS A 80 0.73 -24.11 0.35
C LYS A 80 0.50 -25.60 0.43
N LEU A 81 -0.54 -26.11 -0.22
CA LEU A 81 -0.91 -27.52 -0.22
C LEU A 81 -0.20 -28.33 -1.30
N PHE A 82 0.45 -27.65 -2.25
CA PHE A 82 1.08 -28.27 -3.43
C PHE A 82 2.00 -29.45 -3.11
N PRO A 83 2.88 -29.37 -2.09
CA PRO A 83 3.78 -30.49 -1.77
C PRO A 83 3.04 -31.79 -1.40
N SER A 84 1.80 -31.69 -0.89
CA SER A 84 1.01 -32.84 -0.48
C SER A 84 0.13 -33.44 -1.59
N VAL A 85 -0.03 -32.71 -2.71
CA VAL A 85 -0.96 -33.06 -3.78
C VAL A 85 -0.36 -33.02 -5.18
N SER A 86 0.92 -32.68 -5.31
CA SER A 86 1.63 -32.53 -6.60
C SER A 86 1.43 -33.73 -7.51
N ASP A 87 1.51 -34.95 -6.97
CA ASP A 87 1.35 -36.20 -7.73
C ASP A 87 -0.04 -36.37 -8.35
N LYS A 88 -1.04 -35.65 -7.84
CA LYS A 88 -2.43 -35.71 -8.30
C LYS A 88 -2.79 -34.58 -9.26
N LEU A 89 -1.95 -33.55 -9.33
CA LEU A 89 -2.15 -32.38 -10.17
C LEU A 89 -1.41 -32.54 -11.50
N THR A 90 -1.79 -33.54 -12.29
CA THR A 90 -1.14 -33.93 -13.55
C THR A 90 -1.24 -32.89 -14.69
N MET A 91 -2.03 -31.82 -14.48
CA MET A 91 -2.15 -30.71 -15.43
C MET A 91 -0.93 -29.79 -15.49
N PHE A 92 -0.06 -29.85 -14.47
CA PHE A 92 1.16 -29.04 -14.44
C PHE A 92 2.31 -29.78 -15.08
N SER A 93 3.19 -29.04 -15.77
CA SER A 93 4.46 -29.59 -16.30
C SER A 93 5.48 -29.75 -15.18
N ASP A 94 6.50 -30.59 -15.39
CA ASP A 94 7.58 -30.82 -14.42
C ASP A 94 8.29 -29.50 -14.03
N GLN A 95 8.45 -28.58 -14.98
CA GLN A 95 9.03 -27.26 -14.73
C GLN A 95 8.12 -26.40 -13.86
N GLU A 96 6.81 -26.40 -14.12
CA GLU A 96 5.83 -25.67 -13.29
C GLU A 96 5.80 -26.22 -11.87
N ILE A 97 5.85 -27.55 -11.73
CA ILE A 97 5.90 -28.24 -10.44
C ILE A 97 7.14 -27.83 -9.65
N SER A 98 8.33 -27.90 -10.27
CA SER A 98 9.58 -27.50 -9.64
C SER A 98 9.52 -26.04 -9.16
N ASN A 99 9.09 -25.11 -10.01
CA ASN A 99 8.98 -23.70 -9.68
C ASN A 99 8.03 -23.43 -8.52
N ILE A 100 6.89 -24.12 -8.47
CA ILE A 100 5.92 -23.98 -7.36
C ILE A 100 6.48 -24.51 -6.05
N LEU A 101 7.17 -25.66 -6.08
CA LEU A 101 7.79 -26.26 -4.89
C LEU A 101 8.92 -25.38 -4.34
N ASP A 102 9.78 -24.86 -5.22
CA ASP A 102 10.87 -23.96 -4.87
C ASP A 102 10.32 -22.67 -4.24
N PHE A 103 9.25 -22.12 -4.82
CA PHE A 103 8.58 -20.95 -4.27
C PHE A 103 7.95 -21.24 -2.90
N ASN A 104 7.28 -22.38 -2.74
CA ASN A 104 6.68 -22.78 -1.47
C ASN A 104 7.73 -22.86 -0.36
N THR A 105 8.89 -23.46 -0.63
CA THR A 105 9.97 -23.60 0.36
C THR A 105 10.68 -22.29 0.64
N GLY A 106 10.85 -21.43 -0.37
CA GLY A 106 11.55 -20.14 -0.29
C GLY A 106 10.71 -18.98 0.24
N PHE A 107 9.38 -19.11 0.28
CA PHE A 107 8.48 -18.01 0.66
C PHE A 107 8.37 -17.86 2.20
N LYS A 108 9.54 -17.76 2.83
CA LYS A 108 9.68 -17.55 4.28
C LYS A 108 10.61 -16.38 4.55
N PHE A 109 10.31 -15.60 5.57
CA PHE A 109 11.13 -14.47 5.99
C PHE A 109 11.26 -14.42 7.51
N LEU A 110 12.49 -14.36 8.02
CA LEU A 110 12.81 -14.41 9.47
C LEU A 110 12.08 -15.54 10.22
N GLY A 111 12.01 -16.72 9.61
CA GLY A 111 11.34 -17.89 10.19
C GLY A 111 9.80 -17.84 10.14
N THR A 112 9.22 -16.80 9.57
CA THR A 112 7.77 -16.66 9.40
C THR A 112 7.36 -17.10 8.00
N ASP A 113 6.32 -17.91 7.89
CA ASP A 113 5.67 -18.25 6.62
C ASP A 113 4.89 -17.04 6.12
N LEU A 114 5.25 -16.56 4.93
CA LEU A 114 4.63 -15.38 4.31
C LEU A 114 3.22 -15.65 3.77
N PHE A 115 2.82 -16.92 3.64
CA PHE A 115 1.44 -17.30 3.33
C PHE A 115 0.51 -17.24 4.55
N ALA A 116 1.06 -17.22 5.76
CA ALA A 116 0.27 -17.21 6.98
C ALA A 116 -0.60 -15.95 7.07
N ILE A 117 -1.82 -16.12 7.58
CA ILE A 117 -2.75 -15.03 7.86
C ILE A 117 -2.77 -14.84 9.39
N PRO A 118 -2.41 -13.63 9.89
CA PRO A 118 -2.34 -13.40 11.33
C PRO A 118 -3.62 -13.73 12.08
N ALA A 119 -4.79 -13.37 11.52
CA ALA A 119 -6.10 -13.65 12.11
C ALA A 119 -6.38 -15.15 12.32
N ASN A 120 -5.79 -16.00 11.49
CA ASN A 120 -5.97 -17.47 11.56
C ASN A 120 -4.87 -18.14 12.39
N SER A 121 -3.89 -17.37 12.87
CA SER A 121 -2.75 -17.87 13.64
C SER A 121 -2.99 -17.66 15.14
N GLY A 122 -2.60 -18.62 15.97
CA GLY A 122 -2.70 -18.49 17.43
C GLY A 122 -1.91 -17.29 17.95
N PHE A 123 -2.35 -16.68 19.05
CA PHE A 123 -1.71 -15.48 19.65
C PHE A 123 -0.24 -15.66 20.01
N SER A 124 0.21 -16.88 20.24
CA SER A 124 1.64 -17.19 20.52
C SER A 124 2.50 -17.26 19.26
N SER A 125 1.90 -17.13 18.06
CA SER A 125 2.62 -17.24 16.81
C SER A 125 3.42 -15.98 16.50
N MET A 126 4.64 -16.16 16.01
CA MET A 126 5.51 -15.08 15.55
C MET A 126 4.90 -14.26 14.40
N VAL A 127 3.85 -14.80 13.76
CA VAL A 127 3.09 -14.14 12.69
C VAL A 127 2.48 -12.81 13.15
N TRP A 128 2.11 -12.68 14.42
CA TRP A 128 1.52 -11.46 15.01
C TRP A 128 2.45 -10.25 15.06
N ILE A 129 3.76 -10.47 14.95
CA ILE A 129 4.73 -9.35 14.94
C ILE A 129 4.51 -8.43 13.73
N TRP A 130 4.06 -8.98 12.60
CA TRP A 130 3.92 -8.24 11.35
C TRP A 130 2.83 -7.16 11.39
N PRO A 131 1.56 -7.46 11.75
CA PRO A 131 0.56 -6.40 11.87
C PRO A 131 0.90 -5.38 12.96
N VAL A 132 1.56 -5.79 14.05
CA VAL A 132 2.01 -4.85 15.10
C VAL A 132 3.07 -3.89 14.57
N LEU A 133 4.09 -4.39 13.86
CA LEU A 133 5.11 -3.55 13.23
C LEU A 133 4.51 -2.63 12.16
N CYS A 134 3.56 -3.14 11.35
CA CYS A 134 2.85 -2.32 10.37
C CYS A 134 2.08 -1.19 11.05
N ALA A 135 1.33 -1.48 12.12
CA ALA A 135 0.59 -0.46 12.86
C ALA A 135 1.53 0.59 13.46
N ALA A 136 2.61 0.17 14.10
CA ALA A 136 3.59 1.07 14.69
C ALA A 136 4.26 1.99 13.66
N THR A 137 4.73 1.42 12.55
CA THR A 137 5.37 2.21 11.47
C THR A 137 4.39 3.11 10.75
N MET A 138 3.13 2.70 10.58
CA MET A 138 2.07 3.51 9.99
C MET A 138 1.74 4.71 10.86
N ILE A 139 1.53 4.51 12.16
CA ILE A 139 1.29 5.60 13.13
C ILE A 139 2.48 6.56 13.13
N LEU A 140 3.71 6.05 13.12
CA LEU A 140 4.92 6.87 13.05
C LEU A 140 4.96 7.69 11.76
N SER A 141 4.67 7.09 10.62
CA SER A 141 4.64 7.77 9.31
C SER A 141 3.59 8.90 9.29
N VAL A 142 2.38 8.63 9.79
CA VAL A 142 1.31 9.64 9.90
C VAL A 142 1.72 10.76 10.84
N HIS A 143 2.30 10.43 11.99
CA HIS A 143 2.72 11.43 12.97
C HIS A 143 3.84 12.34 12.45
N LEU A 144 4.83 11.77 11.77
CA LEU A 144 5.91 12.55 11.17
C LEU A 144 5.38 13.41 10.01
N GLY A 145 4.54 12.87 9.14
CA GLY A 145 3.93 13.61 8.03
C GLY A 145 3.12 14.81 8.53
N THR A 146 2.34 14.65 9.59
CA THR A 146 1.56 15.75 10.18
C THR A 146 2.41 16.80 10.87
N LYS A 147 3.50 16.40 11.54
CA LYS A 147 4.42 17.34 12.19
C LYS A 147 5.29 18.12 11.21
N MET A 148 5.67 17.50 10.10
CA MET A 148 6.57 18.10 9.10
C MET A 148 5.83 19.01 8.10
N GLY A 149 4.56 19.32 8.33
CA GLY A 149 3.81 20.28 7.52
C GLY A 149 3.42 19.77 6.13
N GLN A 150 3.46 18.46 5.90
CA GLN A 150 2.96 17.87 4.65
C GLN A 150 1.43 17.85 4.55
N GLY A 151 0.74 18.37 5.53
CA GLY A 151 -0.71 18.50 5.54
C GLY A 151 -1.08 19.95 5.70
N THR A 152 -1.45 20.59 4.58
CA THR A 152 -2.27 21.79 4.49
C THR A 152 -2.04 22.86 5.57
N ASP A 153 -1.68 24.08 5.16
CA ASP A 153 -1.72 25.31 5.96
C ASP A 153 -3.15 25.68 6.48
N ILE A 154 -4.08 24.74 6.33
CA ILE A 154 -5.43 24.85 6.90
C ILE A 154 -5.30 24.67 8.41
N PRO A 155 -5.76 25.66 9.22
CA PRO A 155 -5.82 25.51 10.67
C PRO A 155 -6.61 24.26 11.03
N GLN A 156 -5.92 23.17 11.31
CA GLN A 156 -6.55 21.89 11.65
C GLN A 156 -7.13 22.00 13.07
N GLN A 157 -8.35 22.49 13.18
CA GLN A 157 -9.08 22.51 14.44
C GLN A 157 -9.83 21.18 14.67
N GLY A 158 -9.67 20.61 15.84
CA GLY A 158 -10.49 19.51 16.33
C GLY A 158 -10.32 18.19 15.56
N CYS A 159 -11.42 17.67 15.02
CA CYS A 159 -11.49 16.35 14.38
C CYS A 159 -10.59 16.17 13.15
N VAL A 160 -10.22 17.26 12.46
CA VAL A 160 -9.38 17.21 11.24
C VAL A 160 -7.98 16.66 11.55
N LYS A 161 -7.42 16.95 12.74
CA LYS A 161 -6.13 16.39 13.18
C LYS A 161 -6.17 14.87 13.36
N LEU A 162 -7.34 14.33 13.68
CA LEU A 162 -7.53 12.90 13.94
C LEU A 162 -7.81 12.10 12.67
N THR A 163 -8.26 12.77 11.60
CA THR A 163 -8.64 12.13 10.33
C THR A 163 -7.57 11.20 9.77
N PRO A 164 -6.27 11.56 9.68
CA PRO A 164 -5.24 10.66 9.14
C PRO A 164 -5.08 9.38 9.97
N TYR A 165 -5.23 9.48 11.29
CA TYR A 165 -5.15 8.32 12.20
C TYR A 165 -6.39 7.42 12.06
N ILE A 166 -7.58 7.99 11.96
CA ILE A 166 -8.83 7.23 11.76
C ILE A 166 -8.78 6.52 10.41
N MET A 167 -8.30 7.19 9.36
CA MET A 167 -8.15 6.60 8.03
C MET A 167 -7.11 5.48 7.98
N SER A 168 -6.20 5.40 8.95
CA SER A 168 -5.22 4.31 9.03
C SER A 168 -5.78 3.01 9.62
N ILE A 169 -6.87 3.07 10.39
CA ILE A 169 -7.46 1.90 11.05
C ILE A 169 -7.87 0.79 10.05
N PRO A 170 -8.59 1.08 8.95
CA PRO A 170 -8.95 0.05 7.96
C PRO A 170 -7.75 -0.67 7.37
N PHE A 171 -6.62 0.03 7.18
CA PHE A 171 -5.40 -0.57 6.64
C PHE A 171 -4.72 -1.51 7.64
N VAL A 172 -4.71 -1.16 8.94
CA VAL A 172 -4.20 -2.05 9.99
C VAL A 172 -5.05 -3.31 10.08
N LEU A 173 -6.39 -3.15 10.06
CA LEU A 173 -7.31 -4.30 10.04
C LEU A 173 -7.12 -5.16 8.81
N PHE A 174 -6.91 -4.53 7.65
CA PHE A 174 -6.62 -5.23 6.41
C PHE A 174 -5.37 -6.12 6.51
N VAL A 175 -4.25 -5.59 7.03
CA VAL A 175 -3.01 -6.36 7.23
C VAL A 175 -3.22 -7.55 8.18
N PHE A 176 -4.13 -7.41 9.13
CA PHE A 176 -4.46 -8.47 10.08
C PHE A 176 -5.15 -9.66 9.43
N TYR A 177 -6.00 -9.42 8.42
CA TYR A 177 -6.75 -10.43 7.67
C TYR A 177 -6.08 -10.83 6.35
N ALA A 178 -4.97 -10.24 6.00
CA ALA A 178 -4.21 -10.51 4.79
C ALA A 178 -3.00 -11.42 5.06
N PRO A 179 -2.44 -12.09 4.04
CA PRO A 179 -1.18 -12.80 4.15
C PRO A 179 -0.04 -11.92 4.64
N VAL A 180 0.88 -12.48 5.44
CA VAL A 180 2.05 -11.78 5.98
C VAL A 180 2.88 -11.10 4.89
N ALA A 181 2.94 -11.68 3.69
CA ALA A 181 3.62 -11.08 2.54
C ALA A 181 3.15 -9.64 2.25
N LEU A 182 1.84 -9.38 2.36
CA LEU A 182 1.29 -8.02 2.21
C LEU A 182 1.65 -7.13 3.39
N GLY A 183 1.64 -7.69 4.62
CA GLY A 183 2.11 -6.99 5.80
C GLY A 183 3.56 -6.55 5.67
N LEU A 184 4.44 -7.42 5.15
CA LEU A 184 5.84 -7.10 4.87
C LEU A 184 5.96 -5.97 3.83
N TYR A 185 5.18 -6.02 2.75
CA TYR A 185 5.14 -4.94 1.76
C TYR A 185 4.74 -3.60 2.40
N TYR A 186 3.67 -3.57 3.22
CA TYR A 186 3.25 -2.37 3.92
C TYR A 186 4.30 -1.86 4.90
N LEU A 187 4.95 -2.75 5.63
CA LEU A 187 6.03 -2.39 6.56
C LEU A 187 7.17 -1.67 5.82
N VAL A 188 7.65 -2.25 4.72
CA VAL A 188 8.70 -1.65 3.89
C VAL A 188 8.25 -0.31 3.31
N SER A 189 7.03 -0.25 2.78
CA SER A 189 6.45 0.99 2.24
C SER A 189 6.35 2.09 3.28
N ASN A 190 5.93 1.78 4.51
CA ASN A 190 5.86 2.73 5.60
C ASN A 190 7.24 3.24 6.02
N ILE A 191 8.24 2.36 6.10
CA ILE A 191 9.63 2.76 6.41
C ILE A 191 10.16 3.69 5.32
N LEU A 192 9.96 3.36 4.04
CA LEU A 192 10.36 4.23 2.93
C LEU A 192 9.63 5.57 2.97
N SER A 193 8.35 5.58 3.31
CA SER A 193 7.57 6.81 3.48
C SER A 193 8.12 7.68 4.61
N VAL A 194 8.52 7.10 5.74
CA VAL A 194 9.18 7.84 6.84
C VAL A 194 10.48 8.47 6.35
N VAL A 195 11.32 7.71 5.65
CA VAL A 195 12.59 8.23 5.09
C VAL A 195 12.31 9.35 4.09
N GLN A 196 11.34 9.16 3.19
CA GLN A 196 10.94 10.19 2.22
C GLN A 196 10.45 11.47 2.92
N ASN A 197 9.62 11.35 3.95
CA ASN A 197 9.11 12.48 4.72
C ASN A 197 10.25 13.28 5.37
N VAL A 198 11.24 12.60 5.94
CA VAL A 198 12.42 13.23 6.53
C VAL A 198 13.25 13.96 5.47
N ILE A 199 13.46 13.34 4.30
CA ILE A 199 14.20 13.96 3.18
C ILE A 199 13.47 15.22 2.70
N ILE A 200 12.17 15.12 2.46
CA ILE A 200 11.36 16.25 1.99
C ILE A 200 11.38 17.40 3.02
N ALA A 201 11.17 17.08 4.29
CA ALA A 201 11.21 18.10 5.36
C ALA A 201 12.56 18.82 5.46
N LYS A 202 13.67 18.09 5.21
CA LYS A 202 15.01 18.66 5.29
C LYS A 202 15.40 19.49 4.06
N PHE A 203 15.02 19.05 2.86
CA PHE A 203 15.47 19.67 1.61
C PHE A 203 14.40 20.53 0.93
N PHE A 204 13.13 20.33 1.25
CA PHE A 204 11.98 20.99 0.63
C PHE A 204 11.01 21.51 1.69
N SER A 205 11.53 22.23 2.71
CA SER A 205 10.64 22.73 3.76
C SER A 205 9.62 23.71 3.18
N PRO A 206 8.37 23.73 3.68
CA PRO A 206 7.33 24.67 3.23
C PRO A 206 7.78 26.13 3.27
N SER A 207 8.57 26.52 4.27
CA SER A 207 9.15 27.85 4.38
C SER A 207 10.06 28.21 3.22
N MET A 208 10.87 27.26 2.73
CA MET A 208 11.73 27.49 1.55
C MET A 208 10.94 27.65 0.25
N ILE A 209 9.82 26.92 0.13
CA ILE A 209 8.97 26.98 -1.07
C ILE A 209 8.22 28.31 -1.05
N ASN A 210 7.59 28.68 0.08
CA ASN A 210 6.86 29.92 0.22
C ASN A 210 7.76 31.15 -0.01
N THR A 211 8.98 31.19 0.53
CA THR A 211 9.92 32.29 0.28
C THR A 211 10.34 32.39 -1.18
N LYS A 212 10.48 31.29 -1.90
CA LYS A 212 10.77 31.33 -3.35
C LYS A 212 9.58 31.81 -4.16
N GLU A 213 8.36 31.43 -3.80
CA GLU A 213 7.13 31.91 -4.46
C GLU A 213 6.90 33.38 -4.19
N GLU A 214 7.09 33.86 -2.96
CA GLU A 214 7.01 35.27 -2.61
C GLU A 214 8.06 36.10 -3.38
N ALA A 215 9.30 35.63 -3.44
CA ALA A 215 10.35 36.31 -4.22
C ALA A 215 10.00 36.35 -5.70
N ALA A 216 9.44 35.30 -6.28
CA ALA A 216 8.99 35.25 -7.66
C ALA A 216 7.81 36.22 -7.90
N ARG A 217 6.84 36.31 -6.98
CA ARG A 217 5.71 37.26 -7.06
C ARG A 217 6.18 38.69 -6.96
N ILE A 218 7.13 39.00 -6.09
CA ILE A 218 7.72 40.34 -5.96
C ILE A 218 8.44 40.72 -7.26
N ALA A 219 9.27 39.84 -7.81
CA ALA A 219 9.97 40.07 -9.06
C ALA A 219 9.02 40.32 -10.25
N LEU A 220 7.91 39.59 -10.32
CA LEU A 220 6.88 39.79 -11.33
C LEU A 220 6.21 41.18 -11.19
N ARG A 221 5.87 41.59 -9.96
CA ARG A 221 5.31 42.93 -9.69
C ARG A 221 6.26 44.05 -10.10
N GLU A 222 7.55 43.95 -9.77
CA GLU A 222 8.56 44.91 -10.16
C GLU A 222 8.67 45.03 -11.68
N ILE A 223 8.58 43.92 -12.42
CA ILE A 223 8.59 43.92 -13.89
C ILE A 223 7.34 44.62 -14.44
N GLU A 224 6.17 44.36 -13.87
CA GLU A 224 4.91 45.02 -14.30
C GLU A 224 4.93 46.50 -14.00
N GLU A 225 5.36 46.91 -12.82
CA GLU A 225 5.49 48.33 -12.46
C GLU A 225 6.51 49.08 -13.35
N SER A 226 7.60 48.41 -13.71
CA SER A 226 8.60 48.98 -14.62
C SER A 226 8.06 49.20 -16.03
N LYS A 227 7.12 48.36 -16.49
CA LYS A 227 6.43 48.53 -17.78
C LYS A 227 5.47 49.74 -17.76
N VAL A 228 4.73 49.91 -16.66
CA VAL A 228 3.80 51.02 -16.49
C VAL A 228 4.53 52.35 -16.40
N LYS A 229 5.70 52.43 -15.77
CA LYS A 229 6.52 53.66 -15.68
C LYS A 229 7.18 54.04 -16.99
N ARG A 230 7.16 53.21 -18.03
CA ARG A 230 7.71 53.51 -19.36
C ARG A 230 6.68 54.02 -20.38
N ILE A 231 5.42 54.14 -19.98
CA ILE A 231 4.33 54.78 -20.73
C ILE A 231 4.12 56.18 -20.20
#